data_48c60da2e3085da2fef49673ee63b7f1
#
_entry.id   48c60da2e3085da2fef49673ee63b7f1
#
_cell.length_a   1.000
_cell.length_b   1.000
_cell.length_c   1.000
_cell.angle_alpha   90.00
_cell.angle_beta   90.00
_cell.angle_gamma   90.00
#
_symmetry.space_group_name_H-M   'P 1'
#
loop_
_entity.id
_entity.type
_entity.pdbx_description
1 polymer ?
#
loop_
_entity_poly.entity_id
_entity_poly.type
_entity_poly.pdbx_seq_one_letter_code
_entity_poly.pdbx_strand_id
1 'polypeptide(L)'
;MTVTRKPLVLIILDGFGHSESTENNAIYSARTPVYDQLLATQPHGLISGSGMDVGLPDGQMGNSEVGHMNLGAGRVVYQDFTRVTKAIRDGEFFSNPEICKAVDQAVGNGKAVHILGLLSDGGVHSHQEHLVAMAELAVQRGAEQIYLHAFLDGRDTPPRSARSSIELLDSTFARLGKGRIASLCGRYFAMDRDNRWDRVARAYQLIVEGDAEFSAPSAVEGLEAAYQRDESDEFVKTTRIGAPARVEDGDAVVFMNFRADRARELTRTFVEPDFREFERARVPPLAGVVRLTQYAASIPAPSAFKQTSLDNVLGDYLAKNGKTQLRIAETEKYAHVTFFFSGGREEPFEGEERILIPSPNVATYDLQPEMSAVEVTDRIVEAIEQQRFDVIIVNYANGDMVGHTGVFAAAVKAVETLDSCVGRITAALDKVGGEALITADHGNVEQMEDASTGQAHTAHTCEPVPFIYVGNRTLSVREGGVLADVAPTMLKLLGLPQPSEMTGKSIIELI
;
A
#
# COMPACT_ATOMS: atom_id res chain seq x y z
N MET A 1 -21.34 -13.29 -38.42
CA MET A 1 -21.03 -11.86 -38.58
C MET A 1 -19.94 -11.54 -37.57
N THR A 2 -18.77 -11.18 -38.06
CA THR A 2 -17.69 -10.68 -37.17
C THR A 2 -18.15 -9.33 -36.57
N VAL A 3 -18.28 -9.28 -35.27
CA VAL A 3 -18.61 -8.03 -34.58
C VAL A 3 -17.41 -7.10 -34.72
N THR A 4 -17.57 -6.01 -35.44
CA THR A 4 -16.53 -4.98 -35.59
C THR A 4 -16.45 -4.19 -34.30
N ARG A 5 -15.34 -4.28 -33.56
CA ARG A 5 -15.13 -3.58 -32.30
C ARG A 5 -14.38 -2.28 -32.50
N LYS A 6 -14.73 -1.25 -31.74
CA LYS A 6 -13.96 -0.01 -31.62
C LYS A 6 -13.19 -0.07 -30.31
N PRO A 7 -11.88 -0.38 -30.36
CA PRO A 7 -11.14 -0.61 -29.12
C PRO A 7 -10.95 0.69 -28.32
N LEU A 8 -11.05 0.56 -26.99
CA LEU A 8 -10.57 1.56 -26.04
C LEU A 8 -9.22 1.10 -25.50
N VAL A 9 -8.18 1.90 -25.71
CA VAL A 9 -6.82 1.59 -25.24
C VAL A 9 -6.48 2.41 -24.02
N LEU A 10 -6.03 1.78 -22.93
CA LEU A 10 -5.37 2.44 -21.81
C LEU A 10 -3.86 2.31 -22.00
N ILE A 11 -3.19 3.42 -22.23
CA ILE A 11 -1.73 3.51 -22.37
C ILE A 11 -1.18 4.04 -21.05
N ILE A 12 -0.40 3.22 -20.34
CA ILE A 12 0.28 3.58 -19.09
C ILE A 12 1.75 3.80 -19.42
N LEU A 13 2.21 5.03 -19.31
CA LEU A 13 3.60 5.45 -19.47
C LEU A 13 4.27 5.37 -18.09
N ASP A 14 4.82 4.23 -17.73
CA ASP A 14 5.39 3.99 -16.40
C ASP A 14 6.50 4.98 -16.05
N GLY A 15 6.41 5.63 -14.89
CA GLY A 15 7.39 6.61 -14.44
C GLY A 15 7.38 7.94 -15.20
N PHE A 16 6.22 8.35 -15.77
CA PHE A 16 6.08 9.57 -16.58
C PHE A 16 5.24 10.62 -15.83
N GLY A 17 5.90 11.40 -14.97
CA GLY A 17 5.26 12.47 -14.21
C GLY A 17 5.17 13.79 -14.98
N HIS A 18 4.61 14.80 -14.33
CA HIS A 18 4.55 16.18 -14.84
C HIS A 18 5.20 17.12 -13.87
N SER A 19 6.18 17.91 -14.33
CA SER A 19 6.81 18.97 -13.56
C SER A 19 6.90 20.25 -14.38
N GLU A 20 6.65 21.38 -13.73
CA GLU A 20 6.87 22.71 -14.30
C GLU A 20 8.37 23.05 -14.46
N SER A 21 9.25 22.32 -13.77
CA SER A 21 10.69 22.49 -13.90
C SER A 21 11.16 21.94 -15.24
N THR A 22 11.96 22.75 -15.94
CA THR A 22 12.60 22.37 -17.21
C THR A 22 14.01 21.81 -17.01
N GLU A 23 14.60 22.05 -15.84
CA GLU A 23 15.97 21.63 -15.52
C GLU A 23 15.96 20.14 -15.15
N ASN A 24 16.87 19.38 -15.75
CA ASN A 24 17.01 17.92 -15.53
C ASN A 24 15.70 17.13 -15.69
N ASN A 25 14.79 17.65 -16.52
CA ASN A 25 13.52 17.04 -16.90
C ASN A 25 13.68 16.38 -18.27
N ALA A 26 13.68 15.05 -18.29
CA ALA A 26 13.87 14.29 -19.54
C ALA A 26 12.69 14.43 -20.50
N ILE A 27 11.47 14.62 -20.00
CA ILE A 27 10.27 14.83 -20.81
C ILE A 27 10.35 16.17 -21.54
N TYR A 28 10.68 17.23 -20.80
CA TYR A 28 10.84 18.55 -21.40
C TYR A 28 11.99 18.63 -22.42
N SER A 29 13.07 17.89 -22.15
CA SER A 29 14.27 17.90 -23.02
C SER A 29 14.16 17.00 -24.23
N ALA A 30 13.21 16.07 -24.25
CA ALA A 30 12.99 15.15 -25.34
C ALA A 30 12.24 15.82 -26.51
N ARG A 31 12.44 15.30 -27.70
CA ARG A 31 11.64 15.69 -28.87
C ARG A 31 10.37 14.86 -28.91
N THR A 32 9.24 15.48 -28.54
CA THR A 32 7.94 14.81 -28.34
C THR A 32 6.82 15.39 -29.21
N PRO A 33 6.95 15.44 -30.56
CA PRO A 33 5.98 16.12 -31.41
C PRO A 33 4.57 15.53 -31.33
N VAL A 34 4.40 14.23 -31.03
CA VAL A 34 3.09 13.60 -30.87
C VAL A 34 2.47 14.02 -29.55
N TYR A 35 3.20 13.91 -28.45
CA TYR A 35 2.74 14.30 -27.12
C TYR A 35 2.37 15.79 -27.07
N ASP A 36 3.20 16.65 -27.64
CA ASP A 36 2.95 18.08 -27.74
C ASP A 36 1.67 18.39 -28.54
N GLN A 37 1.47 17.68 -29.66
CA GLN A 37 0.25 17.81 -30.46
C GLN A 37 -0.98 17.34 -29.67
N LEU A 38 -0.88 16.23 -28.94
CA LEU A 38 -2.00 15.73 -28.14
C LEU A 38 -2.39 16.73 -27.05
N LEU A 39 -1.44 17.28 -26.34
CA LEU A 39 -1.69 18.33 -25.33
C LEU A 39 -2.31 19.60 -25.96
N ALA A 40 -1.92 19.95 -27.18
CA ALA A 40 -2.48 21.14 -27.85
C ALA A 40 -3.91 20.93 -28.39
N THR A 41 -4.33 19.68 -28.66
CA THR A 41 -5.55 19.42 -29.42
C THR A 41 -6.56 18.51 -28.74
N GLN A 42 -6.16 17.74 -27.74
CA GLN A 42 -7.00 16.76 -27.08
C GLN A 42 -7.35 17.18 -25.64
N PRO A 43 -8.53 16.80 -25.13
CA PRO A 43 -8.87 17.02 -23.74
C PRO A 43 -7.87 16.32 -22.81
N HIS A 44 -7.28 17.08 -21.90
CA HIS A 44 -6.27 16.57 -20.97
C HIS A 44 -6.34 17.27 -19.61
N GLY A 45 -5.63 16.70 -18.64
CA GLY A 45 -5.45 17.23 -17.29
C GLY A 45 -4.37 16.45 -16.56
N LEU A 46 -4.25 16.72 -15.27
CA LEU A 46 -3.33 16.02 -14.38
C LEU A 46 -4.10 15.26 -13.31
N ILE A 47 -3.59 14.09 -12.93
CA ILE A 47 -4.14 13.28 -11.85
C ILE A 47 -3.06 12.89 -10.84
N SER A 48 -3.44 12.69 -9.58
CA SER A 48 -2.51 12.31 -8.54
C SER A 48 -2.18 10.82 -8.58
N GLY A 49 -0.88 10.48 -8.47
CA GLY A 49 -0.34 9.12 -8.42
C GLY A 49 0.46 8.83 -7.15
N SER A 50 0.33 9.62 -6.06
CA SER A 50 1.14 9.51 -4.85
C SER A 50 0.34 9.71 -3.57
N GLY A 51 0.95 9.42 -2.42
CA GLY A 51 0.38 9.67 -1.10
C GLY A 51 -0.98 9.04 -0.87
N MET A 52 -1.82 9.72 -0.11
CA MET A 52 -3.17 9.23 0.28
C MET A 52 -4.08 8.97 -0.92
N ASP A 53 -3.85 9.63 -2.04
CA ASP A 53 -4.64 9.49 -3.26
C ASP A 53 -4.50 8.12 -3.94
N VAL A 54 -3.44 7.38 -3.57
CA VAL A 54 -3.22 6.00 -4.01
C VAL A 54 -3.16 5.00 -2.86
N GLY A 55 -3.48 5.44 -1.63
CA GLY A 55 -3.54 4.58 -0.44
C GLY A 55 -2.19 4.42 0.28
N LEU A 56 -1.22 5.29 0.00
CA LEU A 56 0.07 5.41 0.68
C LEU A 56 0.05 6.54 1.71
N PRO A 57 1.00 6.60 2.66
CA PRO A 57 1.16 7.74 3.55
C PRO A 57 1.32 9.08 2.81
N ASP A 58 0.91 10.17 3.45
CA ASP A 58 1.12 11.51 2.91
C ASP A 58 2.61 11.77 2.60
N GLY A 59 2.89 12.34 1.41
CA GLY A 59 4.23 12.63 0.94
C GLY A 59 5.04 11.41 0.48
N GLN A 60 4.48 10.21 0.51
CA GLN A 60 5.13 9.04 -0.06
C GLN A 60 4.89 8.97 -1.56
N MET A 61 5.98 8.84 -2.32
CA MET A 61 5.94 8.64 -3.77
C MET A 61 5.17 7.37 -4.14
N GLY A 62 4.46 7.39 -5.27
CA GLY A 62 3.80 6.23 -5.85
C GLY A 62 4.80 5.16 -6.29
N ASN A 63 4.28 4.01 -6.66
CA ASN A 63 5.05 2.93 -7.27
C ASN A 63 4.15 2.12 -8.20
N SER A 64 4.75 1.33 -9.09
CA SER A 64 4.01 0.63 -10.13
C SER A 64 3.01 -0.38 -9.59
N GLU A 65 3.30 -1.08 -8.48
CA GLU A 65 2.37 -2.04 -7.87
C GLU A 65 1.09 -1.36 -7.38
N VAL A 66 1.25 -0.31 -6.58
CA VAL A 66 0.14 0.46 -6.03
C VAL A 66 -0.60 1.22 -7.13
N GLY A 67 0.12 1.83 -8.08
CA GLY A 67 -0.47 2.57 -9.18
C GLY A 67 -1.37 1.69 -10.04
N HIS A 68 -0.87 0.54 -10.50
CA HIS A 68 -1.65 -0.39 -11.32
C HIS A 68 -2.82 -1.01 -10.56
N MET A 69 -2.66 -1.26 -9.25
CA MET A 69 -3.77 -1.74 -8.43
C MET A 69 -4.91 -0.71 -8.36
N ASN A 70 -4.60 0.56 -8.17
CA ASN A 70 -5.60 1.64 -8.15
C ASN A 70 -6.26 1.83 -9.52
N LEU A 71 -5.47 1.83 -10.62
CA LEU A 71 -5.96 1.91 -11.99
C LEU A 71 -6.97 0.79 -12.31
N GLY A 72 -6.68 -0.44 -11.89
CA GLY A 72 -7.54 -1.59 -12.14
C GLY A 72 -8.73 -1.71 -11.18
N ALA A 73 -8.56 -1.32 -9.94
CA ALA A 73 -9.59 -1.45 -8.90
C ALA A 73 -10.70 -0.40 -9.01
N GLY A 74 -10.46 0.75 -9.64
CA GLY A 74 -11.42 1.85 -9.71
C GLY A 74 -11.78 2.44 -8.34
N ARG A 75 -10.91 2.25 -7.37
CA ARG A 75 -11.00 2.73 -5.98
C ARG A 75 -9.62 2.89 -5.40
N VAL A 76 -9.47 3.78 -4.41
CA VAL A 76 -8.21 3.88 -3.67
C VAL A 76 -8.03 2.63 -2.82
N VAL A 77 -6.95 1.89 -3.06
CA VAL A 77 -6.60 0.67 -2.32
C VAL A 77 -5.61 1.02 -1.24
N TYR A 78 -6.13 1.31 -0.04
CA TYR A 78 -5.30 1.67 1.09
C TYR A 78 -4.48 0.47 1.58
N GLN A 79 -3.18 0.66 1.76
CA GLN A 79 -2.36 -0.27 2.51
C GLN A 79 -2.78 -0.26 3.99
N ASP A 80 -2.53 -1.35 4.71
CA ASP A 80 -3.00 -1.51 6.10
C ASP A 80 -2.57 -0.35 7.01
N PHE A 81 -1.33 0.13 6.89
CA PHE A 81 -0.84 1.30 7.64
C PHE A 81 -1.71 2.53 7.37
N THR A 82 -1.88 2.87 6.10
CA THR A 82 -2.62 4.06 5.67
C THR A 82 -4.10 3.95 5.99
N ARG A 83 -4.66 2.74 5.86
CA ARG A 83 -6.06 2.44 6.17
C ARG A 83 -6.37 2.68 7.65
N VAL A 84 -5.50 2.21 8.56
CA VAL A 84 -5.66 2.43 9.99
C VAL A 84 -5.46 3.91 10.33
N THR A 85 -4.42 4.56 9.79
CA THR A 85 -4.16 5.99 9.98
C THR A 85 -5.34 6.84 9.53
N LYS A 86 -5.91 6.54 8.34
CA LYS A 86 -7.10 7.21 7.84
C LYS A 86 -8.31 7.03 8.76
N ALA A 87 -8.57 5.80 9.21
CA ALA A 87 -9.67 5.51 10.12
C ALA A 87 -9.54 6.26 11.47
N ILE A 88 -8.31 6.45 11.97
CA ILE A 88 -8.04 7.26 13.17
C ILE A 88 -8.35 8.73 12.88
N ARG A 89 -7.85 9.29 11.78
CA ARG A 89 -8.05 10.68 11.39
C ARG A 89 -9.52 11.02 11.17
N ASP A 90 -10.27 10.12 10.53
CA ASP A 90 -11.69 10.31 10.22
C ASP A 90 -12.61 9.96 11.40
N GLY A 91 -12.06 9.44 12.51
CA GLY A 91 -12.80 9.06 13.72
C GLY A 91 -13.44 7.66 13.67
N GLU A 92 -13.38 6.96 12.54
CA GLU A 92 -13.96 5.63 12.36
C GLU A 92 -13.31 4.56 13.25
N PHE A 93 -12.01 4.72 13.56
CA PHE A 93 -11.28 3.83 14.45
C PHE A 93 -11.95 3.74 15.83
N PHE A 94 -12.40 4.87 16.38
CA PHE A 94 -12.99 4.96 17.72
C PHE A 94 -14.40 4.34 17.83
N SER A 95 -15.00 3.97 16.71
CA SER A 95 -16.26 3.24 16.62
C SER A 95 -16.10 1.83 16.02
N ASN A 96 -14.88 1.33 15.87
CA ASN A 96 -14.62 0.01 15.31
C ASN A 96 -15.33 -1.09 16.13
N PRO A 97 -16.25 -1.86 15.53
CA PRO A 97 -17.14 -2.74 16.29
C PRO A 97 -16.41 -3.87 17.03
N GLU A 98 -15.34 -4.42 16.45
CA GLU A 98 -14.61 -5.53 17.07
C GLU A 98 -13.78 -5.05 18.27
N ILE A 99 -13.10 -3.91 18.14
CA ILE A 99 -12.34 -3.31 19.26
C ILE A 99 -13.30 -2.86 20.35
N CYS A 100 -14.33 -2.08 20.00
CA CYS A 100 -15.30 -1.58 20.97
C CYS A 100 -15.98 -2.72 21.74
N LYS A 101 -16.37 -3.80 21.06
CA LYS A 101 -16.99 -4.95 21.69
C LYS A 101 -16.08 -5.60 22.76
N ALA A 102 -14.81 -5.83 22.44
CA ALA A 102 -13.88 -6.44 23.39
C ALA A 102 -13.61 -5.53 24.59
N VAL A 103 -13.39 -4.23 24.33
CA VAL A 103 -13.16 -3.22 25.40
C VAL A 103 -14.38 -3.08 26.29
N ASP A 104 -15.60 -2.96 25.71
CA ASP A 104 -16.83 -2.80 26.48
C ASP A 104 -17.13 -4.02 27.36
N GLN A 105 -16.84 -5.22 26.89
CA GLN A 105 -17.01 -6.43 27.68
C GLN A 105 -16.06 -6.46 28.89
N ALA A 106 -14.81 -6.08 28.71
CA ALA A 106 -13.86 -5.99 29.80
C ALA A 106 -14.27 -4.87 30.79
N VAL A 107 -14.56 -3.67 30.29
CA VAL A 107 -14.96 -2.51 31.11
C VAL A 107 -16.24 -2.79 31.89
N GLY A 108 -17.26 -3.41 31.25
CA GLY A 108 -18.52 -3.76 31.89
C GLY A 108 -18.37 -4.72 33.07
N ASN A 109 -17.28 -5.49 33.09
CA ASN A 109 -16.92 -6.42 34.16
C ASN A 109 -15.83 -5.86 35.13
N GLY A 110 -15.47 -4.59 35.01
CA GLY A 110 -14.42 -3.97 35.82
C GLY A 110 -13.01 -4.52 35.54
N LYS A 111 -12.77 -5.00 34.33
CA LYS A 111 -11.53 -5.67 33.91
C LYS A 111 -10.63 -4.76 33.08
N ALA A 112 -9.39 -5.20 32.89
CA ALA A 112 -8.35 -4.43 32.20
C ALA A 112 -8.40 -4.59 30.67
N VAL A 113 -7.79 -3.60 30.00
CA VAL A 113 -7.49 -3.65 28.56
C VAL A 113 -5.98 -3.70 28.39
N HIS A 114 -5.49 -4.77 27.75
CA HIS A 114 -4.09 -4.96 27.42
C HIS A 114 -3.86 -4.65 25.94
N ILE A 115 -2.96 -3.73 25.65
CA ILE A 115 -2.57 -3.30 24.32
C ILE A 115 -1.20 -3.90 24.01
N LEU A 116 -1.06 -4.63 22.94
CA LEU A 116 0.16 -5.30 22.52
C LEU A 116 0.59 -4.81 21.15
N GLY A 117 1.83 -4.38 20.99
CA GLY A 117 2.32 -3.96 19.69
C GLY A 117 3.73 -3.41 19.67
N LEU A 118 4.30 -3.30 18.47
CA LEU A 118 5.60 -2.69 18.25
C LEU A 118 5.49 -1.18 18.42
N LEU A 119 6.11 -0.66 19.45
CA LEU A 119 6.18 0.77 19.74
C LEU A 119 7.31 1.40 18.90
N SER A 120 6.95 1.90 17.73
CA SER A 120 7.88 2.37 16.72
C SER A 120 7.26 3.47 15.86
N ASP A 121 8.07 4.37 15.36
CA ASP A 121 7.74 5.36 14.34
C ASP A 121 8.09 4.88 12.92
N GLY A 122 8.70 3.69 12.78
CA GLY A 122 9.15 3.14 11.49
C GLY A 122 8.03 2.72 10.54
N GLY A 123 6.80 2.49 11.03
CA GLY A 123 5.62 2.25 10.18
C GLY A 123 5.64 0.97 9.35
N VAL A 124 6.48 -0.03 9.69
CA VAL A 124 6.60 -1.29 8.92
C VAL A 124 5.67 -2.38 9.42
N HIS A 125 5.57 -2.56 10.73
CA HIS A 125 4.73 -3.60 11.37
C HIS A 125 3.61 -3.03 12.23
N SER A 126 3.84 -1.85 12.81
CA SER A 126 2.96 -1.10 13.68
C SER A 126 3.36 0.37 13.61
N HIS A 127 2.60 1.25 14.26
CA HIS A 127 2.96 2.66 14.39
C HIS A 127 2.56 3.19 15.75
N GLN A 128 3.43 4.00 16.38
CA GLN A 128 3.21 4.57 17.71
C GLN A 128 1.90 5.36 17.83
N GLU A 129 1.50 6.11 16.79
CA GLU A 129 0.24 6.88 16.79
C GLU A 129 -1.01 5.96 16.81
N HIS A 130 -0.91 4.73 16.26
CA HIS A 130 -1.99 3.76 16.37
C HIS A 130 -2.15 3.23 17.79
N LEU A 131 -1.02 3.08 18.53
CA LEU A 131 -1.03 2.71 19.94
C LEU A 131 -1.61 3.84 20.81
N VAL A 132 -1.28 5.10 20.49
CA VAL A 132 -1.90 6.28 21.13
C VAL A 132 -3.42 6.26 20.91
N ALA A 133 -3.88 6.09 19.69
CA ALA A 133 -5.32 6.04 19.37
C ALA A 133 -6.03 4.89 20.10
N MET A 134 -5.38 3.72 20.25
CA MET A 134 -5.96 2.61 20.98
C MET A 134 -6.09 2.92 22.49
N ALA A 135 -5.09 3.58 23.08
CA ALA A 135 -5.17 4.03 24.46
C ALA A 135 -6.30 5.05 24.66
N GLU A 136 -6.43 6.00 23.74
CA GLU A 136 -7.52 6.98 23.74
C GLU A 136 -8.90 6.32 23.63
N LEU A 137 -9.05 5.36 22.70
CA LEU A 137 -10.29 4.59 22.54
C LEU A 137 -10.64 3.88 23.86
N ALA A 138 -9.69 3.19 24.49
CA ALA A 138 -9.93 2.48 25.73
C ALA A 138 -10.44 3.42 26.83
N VAL A 139 -9.84 4.62 26.97
CA VAL A 139 -10.29 5.63 27.93
C VAL A 139 -11.68 6.18 27.58
N GLN A 140 -11.95 6.48 26.31
CA GLN A 140 -13.26 6.94 25.84
C GLN A 140 -14.36 5.91 26.14
N ARG A 141 -14.03 4.61 26.07
CA ARG A 141 -14.96 3.51 26.42
C ARG A 141 -15.08 3.25 27.92
N GLY A 142 -14.36 4.01 28.76
CA GLY A 142 -14.46 3.93 30.24
C GLY A 142 -13.51 2.94 30.89
N ALA A 143 -12.45 2.49 30.21
CA ALA A 143 -11.44 1.62 30.82
C ALA A 143 -10.69 2.35 31.94
N GLU A 144 -10.65 1.73 33.13
CA GLU A 144 -9.91 2.24 34.30
C GLU A 144 -8.48 1.69 34.36
N GLN A 145 -8.28 0.48 33.83
CA GLN A 145 -7.00 -0.22 33.83
C GLN A 145 -6.60 -0.49 32.38
N ILE A 146 -5.55 0.21 31.94
CA ILE A 146 -5.03 0.08 30.57
C ILE A 146 -3.52 -0.20 30.67
N TYR A 147 -3.08 -1.29 30.06
CA TYR A 147 -1.70 -1.76 30.10
C TYR A 147 -1.13 -1.89 28.71
N LEU A 148 -0.10 -1.12 28.39
CA LEU A 148 0.66 -1.27 27.16
C LEU A 148 1.84 -2.22 27.41
N HIS A 149 1.87 -3.30 26.65
CA HIS A 149 3.02 -4.20 26.52
C HIS A 149 3.78 -3.79 25.25
N ALA A 150 4.80 -2.96 25.41
CA ALA A 150 5.51 -2.38 24.30
C ALA A 150 6.62 -3.31 23.80
N PHE A 151 6.55 -3.66 22.51
CA PHE A 151 7.66 -4.32 21.83
C PHE A 151 8.55 -3.23 21.23
N LEU A 152 9.89 -3.37 21.33
CA LEU A 152 10.84 -2.38 20.85
C LEU A 152 11.45 -2.79 19.52
N ASP A 153 11.70 -1.82 18.66
CA ASP A 153 12.06 -2.06 17.24
C ASP A 153 13.58 -2.26 17.06
N GLY A 154 14.33 -1.22 16.80
CA GLY A 154 15.78 -1.26 16.57
C GLY A 154 16.24 -2.00 15.32
N ARG A 155 15.29 -2.35 14.43
CA ARG A 155 15.54 -3.02 13.14
C ARG A 155 15.03 -2.22 11.97
N ASP A 156 13.77 -1.76 12.04
CA ASP A 156 13.17 -0.86 11.05
C ASP A 156 13.42 0.61 11.44
N THR A 157 13.95 0.85 12.63
CA THR A 157 14.44 2.11 13.17
C THR A 157 15.88 1.94 13.69
N PRO A 158 16.62 3.02 13.99
CA PRO A 158 17.97 2.92 14.53
C PRO A 158 18.03 2.04 15.81
N PRO A 159 19.12 1.29 16.03
CA PRO A 159 19.21 0.28 17.09
C PRO A 159 18.96 0.76 18.53
N ARG A 160 19.10 2.07 18.80
CA ARG A 160 18.88 2.69 20.11
C ARG A 160 18.10 3.99 19.95
N SER A 161 16.84 3.90 19.56
CA SER A 161 15.96 5.05 19.28
C SER A 161 14.61 5.00 19.98
N ALA A 162 14.30 3.93 20.75
CA ALA A 162 12.98 3.72 21.35
C ALA A 162 12.56 4.76 22.39
N ARG A 163 13.50 5.56 22.92
CA ARG A 163 13.23 6.53 23.99
C ARG A 163 12.10 7.51 23.66
N SER A 164 12.14 8.12 22.49
CA SER A 164 11.13 9.10 22.07
C SER A 164 9.73 8.51 22.00
N SER A 165 9.60 7.28 21.49
CA SER A 165 8.33 6.57 21.41
C SER A 165 7.80 6.17 22.81
N ILE A 166 8.68 5.80 23.75
CA ILE A 166 8.31 5.54 25.15
C ILE A 166 7.80 6.83 25.81
N GLU A 167 8.52 7.94 25.66
CA GLU A 167 8.13 9.24 26.22
C GLU A 167 6.80 9.75 25.63
N LEU A 168 6.52 9.48 24.35
CA LEU A 168 5.23 9.78 23.74
C LEU A 168 4.08 9.04 24.43
N LEU A 169 4.22 7.73 24.66
CA LEU A 169 3.17 6.94 25.31
C LEU A 169 3.04 7.27 26.80
N ASP A 170 4.13 7.50 27.52
CA ASP A 170 4.09 7.94 28.92
C ASP A 170 3.38 9.29 29.06
N SER A 171 3.68 10.27 28.19
CA SER A 171 2.98 11.56 28.15
C SER A 171 1.51 11.42 27.76
N THR A 172 1.19 10.50 26.88
CA THR A 172 -0.20 10.19 26.49
C THR A 172 -0.98 9.64 27.68
N PHE A 173 -0.46 8.65 28.40
CA PHE A 173 -1.12 8.11 29.58
C PHE A 173 -1.24 9.16 30.71
N ALA A 174 -0.22 10.01 30.88
CA ALA A 174 -0.29 11.13 31.82
C ALA A 174 -1.41 12.13 31.46
N ARG A 175 -1.55 12.48 30.18
CA ARG A 175 -2.62 13.34 29.66
C ARG A 175 -4.00 12.70 29.82
N LEU A 176 -4.13 11.41 29.58
CA LEU A 176 -5.37 10.66 29.72
C LEU A 176 -5.75 10.42 31.20
N GLY A 177 -4.79 10.53 32.12
CA GLY A 177 -4.97 10.26 33.54
C GLY A 177 -5.20 8.79 33.88
N LYS A 178 -5.05 7.88 32.91
CA LYS A 178 -5.29 6.44 33.02
C LYS A 178 -4.33 5.66 32.15
N GLY A 179 -4.00 4.45 32.61
CA GLY A 179 -3.11 3.55 31.86
C GLY A 179 -1.62 3.79 32.14
N ARG A 180 -0.81 2.88 31.62
CA ARG A 180 0.65 2.95 31.69
C ARG A 180 1.31 1.96 30.75
N ILE A 181 2.60 2.14 30.48
CA ILE A 181 3.45 1.09 29.94
C ILE A 181 3.69 0.07 31.06
N ALA A 182 3.34 -1.18 30.84
CA ALA A 182 3.40 -2.26 31.82
C ALA A 182 4.62 -3.15 31.64
N SER A 183 5.12 -3.27 30.43
CA SER A 183 6.31 -4.07 30.12
C SER A 183 7.01 -3.61 28.85
N LEU A 184 8.30 -3.91 28.75
CA LEU A 184 9.13 -3.75 27.58
C LEU A 184 9.75 -5.10 27.21
N CYS A 185 9.80 -5.43 25.93
CA CYS A 185 10.70 -6.44 25.40
C CYS A 185 11.02 -6.14 23.93
N GLY A 186 12.21 -6.52 23.48
CA GLY A 186 12.61 -6.39 22.08
C GLY A 186 11.77 -7.27 21.17
N ARG A 187 11.59 -6.82 19.94
CA ARG A 187 10.86 -7.57 18.89
C ARG A 187 11.45 -8.95 18.61
N TYR A 188 12.71 -9.17 18.95
CA TYR A 188 13.38 -10.47 18.86
C TYR A 188 12.62 -11.57 19.63
N PHE A 189 11.97 -11.22 20.74
CA PHE A 189 11.19 -12.15 21.57
C PHE A 189 9.71 -12.15 21.17
N ALA A 190 9.09 -10.98 21.09
CA ALA A 190 7.64 -10.85 20.92
C ALA A 190 7.17 -10.96 19.46
N MET A 191 8.08 -10.88 18.50
CA MET A 191 7.75 -10.81 17.09
C MET A 191 8.58 -11.80 16.27
N ASP A 192 8.78 -13.02 16.79
CA ASP A 192 9.37 -14.11 16.04
C ASP A 192 8.43 -14.53 14.89
N ARG A 193 9.02 -15.13 13.84
CA ARG A 193 8.27 -15.70 12.69
C ARG A 193 8.87 -17.01 12.18
N ASP A 194 9.89 -17.50 12.89
CA ASP A 194 10.69 -18.66 12.48
C ASP A 194 10.47 -19.87 13.42
N ASN A 195 9.32 -19.85 14.17
CA ASN A 195 8.91 -20.87 15.16
C ASN A 195 9.95 -21.07 16.28
N ARG A 196 10.61 -19.98 16.68
CA ARG A 196 11.50 -19.97 17.83
C ARG A 196 10.67 -19.76 19.11
N TRP A 197 9.97 -20.80 19.49
CA TRP A 197 9.01 -20.78 20.59
C TRP A 197 9.64 -20.48 21.95
N ASP A 198 10.93 -20.74 22.11
CA ASP A 198 11.73 -20.32 23.28
C ASP A 198 11.74 -18.78 23.47
N ARG A 199 11.67 -18.01 22.39
CA ARG A 199 11.58 -16.55 22.41
C ARG A 199 10.16 -16.10 22.72
N VAL A 200 9.19 -16.64 22.00
CA VAL A 200 7.77 -16.31 22.15
C VAL A 200 7.28 -16.61 23.56
N ALA A 201 7.74 -17.73 24.17
CA ALA A 201 7.40 -18.11 25.53
C ALA A 201 7.79 -17.03 26.56
N ARG A 202 8.97 -16.41 26.40
CA ARG A 202 9.40 -15.32 27.30
C ARG A 202 8.48 -14.10 27.21
N ALA A 203 8.08 -13.70 25.99
CA ALA A 203 7.13 -12.61 25.79
C ALA A 203 5.77 -12.95 26.38
N TYR A 204 5.28 -14.18 26.20
CA TYR A 204 4.03 -14.66 26.77
C TYR A 204 4.05 -14.63 28.31
N GLN A 205 5.11 -15.15 28.93
CA GLN A 205 5.28 -15.16 30.38
C GLN A 205 5.32 -13.74 30.96
N LEU A 206 6.04 -12.81 30.31
CA LEU A 206 6.05 -11.42 30.68
C LEU A 206 4.65 -10.80 30.69
N ILE A 207 3.87 -11.04 29.63
CA ILE A 207 2.56 -10.41 29.44
C ILE A 207 1.50 -11.07 30.33
N VAL A 208 1.43 -12.40 30.31
CA VAL A 208 0.34 -13.14 30.99
C VAL A 208 0.63 -13.37 32.47
N GLU A 209 1.87 -13.65 32.83
CA GLU A 209 2.23 -14.02 34.20
C GLU A 209 2.91 -12.87 34.95
N GLY A 210 3.36 -11.83 34.23
CA GLY A 210 4.16 -10.74 34.79
C GLY A 210 5.57 -11.19 35.19
N ASP A 211 5.99 -12.35 34.68
CA ASP A 211 7.34 -12.87 34.91
C ASP A 211 8.32 -12.26 33.91
N ALA A 212 9.42 -11.74 34.41
CA ALA A 212 10.39 -10.97 33.63
C ALA A 212 11.81 -11.18 34.16
N GLU A 213 12.79 -11.16 33.25
CA GLU A 213 14.21 -11.21 33.65
C GLU A 213 14.62 -9.96 34.45
N PHE A 214 14.03 -8.81 34.14
CA PHE A 214 14.31 -7.51 34.75
C PHE A 214 13.05 -6.78 35.15
N SER A 215 13.24 -5.79 36.05
CA SER A 215 12.16 -4.86 36.44
C SER A 215 12.73 -3.45 36.60
N ALA A 216 11.91 -2.44 36.29
CA ALA A 216 12.26 -1.05 36.47
C ALA A 216 11.05 -0.23 36.98
N PRO A 217 11.25 0.90 37.63
CA PRO A 217 10.16 1.76 38.12
C PRO A 217 9.41 2.43 36.94
N SER A 218 10.13 2.83 35.90
CA SER A 218 9.58 3.48 34.69
C SER A 218 10.09 2.82 33.41
N ALA A 219 9.39 3.05 32.29
CA ALA A 219 9.78 2.49 31.00
C ALA A 219 11.12 3.08 30.51
N VAL A 220 11.35 4.37 30.74
CA VAL A 220 12.61 5.03 30.38
C VAL A 220 13.78 4.43 31.18
N GLU A 221 13.63 4.26 32.51
CA GLU A 221 14.68 3.63 33.34
C GLU A 221 14.92 2.18 32.95
N GLY A 222 13.88 1.44 32.53
CA GLY A 222 13.98 0.08 32.02
C GLY A 222 14.79 0.01 30.72
N LEU A 223 14.56 0.96 29.81
CA LEU A 223 15.31 1.07 28.55
C LEU A 223 16.77 1.44 28.81
N GLU A 224 17.02 2.44 29.67
CA GLU A 224 18.39 2.87 30.01
C GLU A 224 19.19 1.73 30.66
N ALA A 225 18.57 0.97 31.55
CA ALA A 225 19.20 -0.20 32.15
C ALA A 225 19.52 -1.28 31.11
N ALA A 226 18.68 -1.48 30.09
CA ALA A 226 18.97 -2.38 28.99
C ALA A 226 20.17 -1.90 28.15
N TYR A 227 20.24 -0.59 27.85
CA TYR A 227 21.40 -0.04 27.13
C TYR A 227 22.70 -0.13 27.93
N GLN A 228 22.64 -0.03 29.27
CA GLN A 228 23.81 -0.27 30.14
C GLN A 228 24.29 -1.73 30.10
N ARG A 229 23.41 -2.68 29.80
CA ARG A 229 23.74 -4.10 29.57
C ARG A 229 24.17 -4.38 28.14
N ASP A 230 24.39 -3.33 27.32
CA ASP A 230 24.74 -3.41 25.90
C ASP A 230 23.67 -4.10 25.02
N GLU A 231 22.43 -4.03 25.46
CA GLU A 231 21.27 -4.45 24.64
C GLU A 231 20.88 -3.29 23.70
N SER A 232 20.44 -3.61 22.47
CA SER A 232 19.75 -2.66 21.59
C SER A 232 18.26 -2.91 21.64
N ASP A 233 17.45 -1.98 21.12
CA ASP A 233 15.99 -2.05 21.16
C ASP A 233 15.45 -3.42 20.75
N GLU A 234 15.95 -3.97 19.63
CA GLU A 234 15.54 -5.27 19.11
C GLU A 234 15.74 -6.42 20.12
N PHE A 235 16.76 -6.33 20.98
CA PHE A 235 17.19 -7.40 21.88
C PHE A 235 16.96 -7.11 23.35
N VAL A 236 16.23 -6.03 23.67
CA VAL A 236 15.86 -5.74 25.07
C VAL A 236 15.15 -6.94 25.67
N LYS A 237 15.71 -7.48 26.72
CA LYS A 237 15.16 -8.62 27.45
C LYS A 237 13.88 -8.24 28.18
N THR A 238 13.09 -9.25 28.49
CA THR A 238 11.80 -9.06 29.17
C THR A 238 11.97 -8.24 30.45
N THR A 239 11.32 -7.06 30.46
CA THR A 239 11.42 -6.09 31.55
C THR A 239 10.01 -5.65 31.97
N ARG A 240 9.69 -5.92 33.23
CA ARG A 240 8.44 -5.46 33.85
C ARG A 240 8.61 -4.02 34.33
N ILE A 241 7.59 -3.20 34.06
CA ILE A 241 7.57 -1.80 34.49
C ILE A 241 6.57 -1.59 35.64
N GLY A 242 7.09 -1.14 36.76
CA GLY A 242 6.30 -0.92 37.98
C GLY A 242 5.68 -2.20 38.53
N ALA A 243 4.47 -2.10 39.06
CA ALA A 243 3.73 -3.25 39.60
C ALA A 243 3.37 -4.23 38.46
N PRO A 244 3.29 -5.55 38.72
CA PRO A 244 2.87 -6.53 37.75
C PRO A 244 1.49 -6.17 37.17
N ALA A 245 1.36 -6.24 35.82
CA ALA A 245 0.11 -6.13 35.09
C ALA A 245 -0.12 -7.46 34.36
N ARG A 246 -0.58 -8.44 35.09
CA ARG A 246 -0.91 -9.76 34.57
C ARG A 246 -2.20 -9.70 33.78
N VAL A 247 -2.30 -10.50 32.74
CA VAL A 247 -3.58 -10.71 32.06
C VAL A 247 -4.44 -11.62 32.95
N GLU A 248 -5.58 -11.11 33.38
CA GLU A 248 -6.52 -11.81 34.28
C GLU A 248 -7.77 -12.28 33.53
N ASP A 249 -8.54 -13.17 34.16
CA ASP A 249 -9.80 -13.66 33.63
C ASP A 249 -10.77 -12.49 33.38
N GLY A 250 -11.28 -12.41 32.16
CA GLY A 250 -12.20 -11.36 31.74
C GLY A 250 -11.55 -10.09 31.21
N ASP A 251 -10.22 -10.01 31.14
CA ASP A 251 -9.52 -8.91 30.49
C ASP A 251 -9.67 -8.96 28.96
N ALA A 252 -9.47 -7.83 28.28
CA ALA A 252 -9.38 -7.75 26.84
C ALA A 252 -7.93 -7.59 26.38
N VAL A 253 -7.57 -8.23 25.26
CA VAL A 253 -6.26 -8.12 24.61
C VAL A 253 -6.43 -7.61 23.20
N VAL A 254 -5.72 -6.54 22.84
CA VAL A 254 -5.75 -5.94 21.50
C VAL A 254 -4.35 -5.89 20.91
N PHE A 255 -4.15 -6.59 19.80
CA PHE A 255 -2.92 -6.58 19.05
C PHE A 255 -2.93 -5.44 18.03
N MET A 256 -1.95 -4.54 18.09
CA MET A 256 -1.89 -3.32 17.29
C MET A 256 -0.92 -3.39 16.10
N ASN A 257 -0.31 -4.53 15.84
CA ASN A 257 0.45 -4.72 14.61
C ASN A 257 -0.51 -4.86 13.42
N PHE A 258 -0.26 -4.11 12.34
CA PHE A 258 -1.03 -4.26 11.09
C PHE A 258 -0.40 -5.26 10.12
N ARG A 259 0.92 -5.49 10.16
CA ARG A 259 1.59 -6.51 9.35
C ARG A 259 1.59 -7.85 10.07
N ALA A 260 1.09 -8.87 9.37
CA ALA A 260 0.72 -10.16 9.95
C ALA A 260 1.90 -11.09 10.30
N ASP A 261 2.97 -11.10 9.49
CA ASP A 261 4.01 -12.13 9.49
C ASP A 261 4.65 -12.38 10.87
N ARG A 262 4.90 -11.32 11.64
CA ARG A 262 5.54 -11.36 12.95
C ARG A 262 4.56 -11.21 14.14
N ALA A 263 3.25 -11.17 13.86
CA ALA A 263 2.25 -11.12 14.92
C ALA A 263 1.52 -12.46 15.13
N ARG A 264 1.67 -13.39 14.20
CA ARG A 264 0.95 -14.68 14.20
C ARG A 264 1.29 -15.52 15.41
N GLU A 265 2.57 -15.75 15.67
CA GLU A 265 3.03 -16.70 16.68
C GLU A 265 2.55 -16.30 18.09
N LEU A 266 2.80 -15.05 18.49
CA LEU A 266 2.34 -14.57 19.80
C LEU A 266 0.80 -14.57 19.90
N THR A 267 0.07 -14.23 18.81
CA THR A 267 -1.39 -14.29 18.83
C THR A 267 -1.92 -15.70 19.04
N ARG A 268 -1.32 -16.70 18.41
CA ARG A 268 -1.68 -18.11 18.56
C ARG A 268 -1.63 -18.55 20.02
N THR A 269 -0.67 -18.06 20.80
CA THR A 269 -0.55 -18.42 22.23
C THR A 269 -1.74 -17.96 23.08
N PHE A 270 -2.51 -16.96 22.65
CA PHE A 270 -3.70 -16.45 23.34
C PHE A 270 -4.99 -17.13 22.90
N VAL A 271 -5.07 -17.60 21.65
CA VAL A 271 -6.37 -17.95 21.04
C VAL A 271 -6.49 -19.41 20.60
N GLU A 272 -5.38 -20.15 20.47
CA GLU A 272 -5.43 -21.57 20.11
C GLU A 272 -5.62 -22.44 21.36
N PRO A 273 -6.74 -23.14 21.50
CA PRO A 273 -6.98 -24.03 22.65
C PRO A 273 -5.97 -25.16 22.73
N ASP A 274 -5.61 -25.72 21.57
CA ASP A 274 -4.71 -26.85 21.43
C ASP A 274 -3.24 -26.46 21.22
N PHE A 275 -2.87 -25.23 21.55
CA PHE A 275 -1.47 -24.77 21.45
C PHE A 275 -0.55 -25.61 22.35
N ARG A 276 0.54 -26.18 21.78
CA ARG A 276 1.47 -27.11 22.46
C ARG A 276 2.94 -26.83 22.24
N GLU A 277 3.27 -25.72 21.60
CA GLU A 277 4.66 -25.44 21.23
C GLU A 277 5.55 -25.10 22.45
N PHE A 278 4.93 -24.64 23.54
CA PHE A 278 5.52 -24.56 24.87
C PHE A 278 4.43 -24.67 25.95
N GLU A 279 4.84 -24.98 27.17
CA GLU A 279 3.92 -25.06 28.32
C GLU A 279 3.49 -23.66 28.75
N ARG A 280 2.17 -23.42 28.77
CA ARG A 280 1.56 -22.18 29.30
C ARG A 280 1.06 -22.49 30.69
N ALA A 281 1.75 -21.95 31.72
CA ALA A 281 1.35 -22.13 33.11
C ALA A 281 -0.05 -21.54 33.41
N ARG A 282 -0.44 -20.53 32.64
CA ARG A 282 -1.73 -19.86 32.73
C ARG A 282 -2.31 -19.54 31.36
N VAL A 283 -3.61 -19.80 31.17
CA VAL A 283 -4.40 -19.46 29.99
C VAL A 283 -5.70 -18.83 30.46
N PRO A 284 -5.73 -17.51 30.74
CA PRO A 284 -6.92 -16.85 31.28
C PRO A 284 -8.03 -16.79 30.21
N PRO A 285 -9.30 -17.09 30.57
CA PRO A 285 -10.43 -16.83 29.71
C PRO A 285 -10.65 -15.31 29.56
N LEU A 286 -10.50 -14.82 28.33
CA LEU A 286 -10.52 -13.39 28.03
C LEU A 286 -11.93 -12.92 27.59
N ALA A 287 -12.26 -11.66 27.85
CA ALA A 287 -13.44 -11.01 27.31
C ALA A 287 -13.37 -10.92 25.76
N GLY A 288 -12.17 -10.74 25.25
CA GLY A 288 -11.89 -10.77 23.82
C GLY A 288 -10.42 -10.63 23.49
N VAL A 289 -10.03 -11.24 22.38
CA VAL A 289 -8.73 -11.02 21.73
C VAL A 289 -9.00 -10.45 20.34
N VAL A 290 -8.53 -9.24 20.06
CA VAL A 290 -8.73 -8.56 18.78
C VAL A 290 -7.38 -8.35 18.10
N ARG A 291 -7.30 -8.68 16.82
CA ARG A 291 -6.18 -8.35 15.94
C ARG A 291 -6.50 -7.09 15.16
N LEU A 292 -5.53 -6.22 14.96
CA LEU A 292 -5.75 -5.00 14.17
C LEU A 292 -6.11 -5.36 12.71
N THR A 293 -5.36 -6.29 12.11
CA THR A 293 -5.64 -6.84 10.77
C THR A 293 -5.78 -8.36 10.80
N GLN A 294 -6.12 -8.98 9.70
CA GLN A 294 -6.22 -10.44 9.61
C GLN A 294 -4.84 -11.08 9.47
N TYR A 295 -4.31 -11.68 10.55
CA TYR A 295 -2.98 -12.29 10.55
C TYR A 295 -2.91 -13.64 9.82
N ALA A 296 -3.94 -14.45 9.93
CA ALA A 296 -4.19 -15.65 9.13
C ALA A 296 -5.67 -16.05 9.27
N ALA A 297 -6.21 -16.73 8.25
CA ALA A 297 -7.58 -17.21 8.29
C ALA A 297 -7.80 -18.31 9.37
N SER A 298 -6.74 -19.09 9.65
CA SER A 298 -6.74 -20.17 10.65
C SER A 298 -6.74 -19.69 12.10
N ILE A 299 -6.35 -18.45 12.38
CA ILE A 299 -6.28 -17.92 13.76
C ILE A 299 -7.69 -17.50 14.20
N PRO A 300 -8.28 -18.12 15.25
CA PRO A 300 -9.66 -17.89 15.65
C PRO A 300 -9.82 -16.62 16.52
N ALA A 301 -9.51 -15.46 15.97
CA ALA A 301 -9.72 -14.17 16.64
C ALA A 301 -10.33 -13.17 15.64
N PRO A 302 -11.22 -12.27 16.07
CA PRO A 302 -11.72 -11.18 15.23
C PRO A 302 -10.62 -10.21 14.81
N SER A 303 -10.80 -9.61 13.63
CA SER A 303 -9.92 -8.57 13.10
C SER A 303 -10.66 -7.24 13.01
N ALA A 304 -10.07 -6.18 13.55
CA ALA A 304 -10.63 -4.84 13.49
C ALA A 304 -10.77 -4.33 12.05
N PHE A 305 -9.74 -4.59 11.25
CA PHE A 305 -9.71 -4.30 9.82
C PHE A 305 -9.61 -5.63 9.06
N LYS A 306 -10.73 -6.04 8.47
CA LYS A 306 -10.80 -7.26 7.64
C LYS A 306 -10.08 -7.03 6.32
N GLN A 307 -9.56 -8.08 5.71
CA GLN A 307 -9.02 -8.01 4.37
C GLN A 307 -10.12 -7.54 3.41
N THR A 308 -9.83 -6.51 2.62
CA THR A 308 -10.79 -6.00 1.63
C THR A 308 -10.67 -6.87 0.39
N SER A 309 -11.76 -7.51 -0.03
CA SER A 309 -11.81 -8.15 -1.34
C SER A 309 -11.82 -7.06 -2.42
N LEU A 310 -11.07 -7.28 -3.48
CA LEU A 310 -11.07 -6.41 -4.65
C LEU A 310 -12.03 -6.97 -5.72
N ASP A 311 -13.30 -7.17 -5.32
CA ASP A 311 -14.35 -7.58 -6.25
C ASP A 311 -14.65 -6.47 -7.27
N ASN A 312 -15.11 -6.87 -8.45
CA ASN A 312 -15.45 -5.94 -9.52
C ASN A 312 -14.31 -4.98 -9.91
N VAL A 313 -13.05 -5.46 -9.91
CA VAL A 313 -11.98 -4.74 -10.62
C VAL A 313 -12.32 -4.64 -12.11
N LEU A 314 -11.71 -3.72 -12.82
CA LEU A 314 -12.06 -3.45 -14.23
C LEU A 314 -12.09 -4.74 -15.08
N GLY A 315 -11.07 -5.60 -14.96
CA GLY A 315 -10.98 -6.86 -15.72
C GLY A 315 -12.12 -7.83 -15.44
N ASP A 316 -12.48 -8.01 -14.17
CA ASP A 316 -13.62 -8.82 -13.73
C ASP A 316 -14.94 -8.25 -14.25
N TYR A 317 -15.11 -6.93 -14.13
CA TYR A 317 -16.33 -6.27 -14.57
C TYR A 317 -16.52 -6.26 -16.08
N LEU A 318 -15.43 -6.11 -16.85
CA LEU A 318 -15.45 -6.27 -18.31
C LEU A 318 -15.89 -7.70 -18.70
N ALA A 319 -15.32 -8.73 -18.07
CA ALA A 319 -15.68 -10.12 -18.32
C ALA A 319 -17.17 -10.39 -18.03
N LYS A 320 -17.69 -9.93 -16.88
CA LYS A 320 -19.10 -10.03 -16.50
C LYS A 320 -20.04 -9.34 -17.52
N ASN A 321 -19.55 -8.35 -18.24
CA ASN A 321 -20.31 -7.65 -19.28
C ASN A 321 -19.99 -8.17 -20.70
N GLY A 322 -19.35 -9.33 -20.83
CA GLY A 322 -19.07 -9.99 -22.11
C GLY A 322 -18.08 -9.22 -23.00
N LYS A 323 -17.24 -8.38 -22.41
CA LYS A 323 -16.21 -7.62 -23.12
C LYS A 323 -14.90 -8.40 -23.22
N THR A 324 -14.24 -8.32 -24.35
CA THR A 324 -12.92 -8.91 -24.56
C THR A 324 -11.84 -7.90 -24.24
N GLN A 325 -10.73 -8.37 -23.66
CA GLN A 325 -9.65 -7.51 -23.23
C GLN A 325 -8.27 -8.10 -23.50
N LEU A 326 -7.31 -7.26 -23.85
CA LEU A 326 -5.90 -7.59 -24.01
C LEU A 326 -5.08 -6.90 -22.91
N ARG A 327 -4.16 -7.65 -22.29
CA ARG A 327 -3.12 -7.14 -21.41
C ARG A 327 -1.78 -7.36 -22.08
N ILE A 328 -0.98 -6.31 -22.20
CA ILE A 328 0.31 -6.41 -22.88
C ILE A 328 1.35 -5.51 -22.18
N ALA A 329 2.51 -6.08 -21.95
CA ALA A 329 3.70 -5.36 -21.48
C ALA A 329 4.95 -6.19 -21.76
N GLU A 330 6.11 -5.57 -21.63
CA GLU A 330 7.37 -6.30 -21.55
C GLU A 330 7.62 -6.89 -20.15
N THR A 331 8.59 -7.80 -20.02
CA THR A 331 8.83 -8.63 -18.82
C THR A 331 8.80 -7.83 -17.52
N GLU A 332 9.48 -6.68 -17.48
CA GLU A 332 9.60 -5.85 -16.27
C GLU A 332 8.24 -5.35 -15.73
N LYS A 333 7.27 -5.18 -16.61
CA LYS A 333 5.96 -4.61 -16.25
C LYS A 333 4.78 -5.54 -16.54
N TYR A 334 5.04 -6.80 -16.90
CA TYR A 334 3.97 -7.75 -17.18
C TYR A 334 3.09 -8.05 -15.95
N ALA A 335 3.68 -8.24 -14.79
CA ALA A 335 2.94 -8.44 -13.54
C ALA A 335 2.07 -7.22 -13.18
N HIS A 336 2.49 -6.02 -13.57
CA HIS A 336 1.75 -4.79 -13.26
C HIS A 336 0.42 -4.72 -14.03
N VAL A 337 0.41 -5.02 -15.33
CA VAL A 337 -0.83 -5.04 -16.13
C VAL A 337 -1.66 -6.31 -15.94
N THR A 338 -1.13 -7.35 -15.31
CA THR A 338 -1.84 -8.61 -15.02
C THR A 338 -2.21 -8.74 -13.55
N PHE A 339 -1.32 -9.20 -12.70
CA PHE A 339 -1.56 -9.49 -11.28
C PHE A 339 -2.04 -8.25 -10.50
N PHE A 340 -1.27 -7.16 -10.51
CA PHE A 340 -1.60 -5.97 -9.72
C PHE A 340 -2.85 -5.27 -10.26
N PHE A 341 -2.96 -5.07 -11.55
CA PHE A 341 -4.13 -4.47 -12.17
C PHE A 341 -5.41 -5.31 -11.98
N SER A 342 -5.27 -6.60 -11.81
CA SER A 342 -6.37 -7.54 -11.53
C SER A 342 -6.66 -7.71 -10.02
N GLY A 343 -6.12 -6.83 -9.16
CA GLY A 343 -6.38 -6.85 -7.72
C GLY A 343 -5.75 -8.04 -6.99
N GLY A 344 -4.61 -8.53 -7.47
CA GLY A 344 -3.88 -9.66 -6.89
C GLY A 344 -4.33 -11.03 -7.43
N ARG A 345 -5.06 -11.07 -8.55
CA ARG A 345 -5.49 -12.31 -9.20
C ARG A 345 -4.49 -12.73 -10.29
N GLU A 346 -4.01 -13.97 -10.19
CA GLU A 346 -3.11 -14.56 -11.18
C GLU A 346 -3.85 -15.02 -12.45
N GLU A 347 -5.00 -15.66 -12.29
CA GLU A 347 -5.74 -16.27 -13.39
C GLU A 347 -6.40 -15.20 -14.27
N PRO A 348 -6.31 -15.32 -15.61
CA PRO A 348 -7.01 -14.43 -16.53
C PRO A 348 -8.53 -14.45 -16.29
N PHE A 349 -9.18 -13.33 -16.56
CA PHE A 349 -10.64 -13.26 -16.61
C PHE A 349 -11.17 -13.86 -17.93
N GLU A 350 -12.44 -14.20 -17.95
CA GLU A 350 -13.10 -14.64 -19.20
C GLU A 350 -13.00 -13.55 -20.27
N GLY A 351 -12.56 -13.91 -21.47
CA GLY A 351 -12.32 -12.96 -22.57
C GLY A 351 -11.05 -12.12 -22.45
N GLU A 352 -10.17 -12.43 -21.48
CA GLU A 352 -8.85 -11.80 -21.33
C GLU A 352 -7.77 -12.62 -22.03
N GLU A 353 -7.02 -11.96 -22.89
CA GLU A 353 -5.77 -12.47 -23.48
C GLU A 353 -4.58 -11.68 -22.91
N ARG A 354 -3.43 -12.34 -22.81
CA ARG A 354 -2.20 -11.76 -22.28
C ARG A 354 -1.05 -11.96 -23.27
N ILE A 355 -0.29 -10.90 -23.54
CA ILE A 355 0.92 -10.93 -24.35
C ILE A 355 2.08 -10.42 -23.52
N LEU A 356 3.09 -11.27 -23.34
CA LEU A 356 4.35 -10.91 -22.72
C LEU A 356 5.41 -10.77 -23.80
N ILE A 357 6.07 -9.62 -23.84
CA ILE A 357 7.22 -9.35 -24.70
C ILE A 357 8.48 -9.43 -23.83
N PRO A 358 9.51 -10.20 -24.19
CA PRO A 358 10.75 -10.23 -23.43
C PRO A 358 11.42 -8.86 -23.38
N SER A 359 11.83 -8.41 -22.19
CA SER A 359 12.69 -7.24 -22.04
C SER A 359 14.09 -7.52 -22.57
N PRO A 360 14.85 -6.49 -23.02
CA PRO A 360 16.21 -6.67 -23.54
C PRO A 360 17.13 -7.28 -22.50
N ASN A 361 17.99 -8.20 -22.91
CA ASN A 361 18.99 -8.79 -22.04
C ASN A 361 20.25 -7.91 -21.94
N VAL A 362 20.15 -6.81 -21.23
CA VAL A 362 21.21 -5.84 -20.96
C VAL A 362 21.44 -5.71 -19.46
N ALA A 363 22.64 -5.24 -19.04
CA ALA A 363 22.94 -5.10 -17.63
C ALA A 363 22.11 -4.01 -16.95
N THR A 364 21.92 -2.89 -17.64
CA THR A 364 21.09 -1.75 -17.24
C THR A 364 20.41 -1.15 -18.48
N TYR A 365 19.22 -0.58 -18.32
CA TYR A 365 18.41 -0.16 -19.47
C TYR A 365 18.84 1.17 -20.11
N ASP A 366 19.77 1.90 -19.51
CA ASP A 366 20.45 3.02 -20.20
C ASP A 366 21.28 2.58 -21.42
N LEU A 367 21.67 1.30 -21.48
CA LEU A 367 22.37 0.72 -22.63
C LEU A 367 21.42 0.44 -23.82
N GLN A 368 20.12 0.32 -23.58
CA GLN A 368 19.08 0.15 -24.59
C GLN A 368 17.79 0.85 -24.15
N PRO A 369 17.73 2.20 -24.20
CA PRO A 369 16.60 2.98 -23.64
C PRO A 369 15.25 2.73 -24.34
N GLU A 370 15.25 2.33 -25.59
CA GLU A 370 14.05 1.91 -26.32
C GLU A 370 13.42 0.65 -25.75
N MET A 371 14.16 -0.14 -24.98
CA MET A 371 13.73 -1.41 -24.42
C MET A 371 12.99 -2.27 -25.44
N SER A 372 11.83 -2.81 -25.11
CA SER A 372 10.99 -3.57 -26.05
C SER A 372 9.75 -2.79 -26.54
N ALA A 373 9.74 -1.46 -26.34
CA ALA A 373 8.55 -0.64 -26.64
C ALA A 373 8.08 -0.74 -28.10
N VAL A 374 9.01 -0.85 -29.05
CA VAL A 374 8.68 -0.98 -30.49
C VAL A 374 7.94 -2.27 -30.76
N GLU A 375 8.39 -3.42 -30.23
CA GLU A 375 7.74 -4.71 -30.41
C GLU A 375 6.37 -4.76 -29.70
N VAL A 376 6.28 -4.20 -28.49
CA VAL A 376 5.01 -4.02 -27.76
C VAL A 376 4.02 -3.25 -28.64
N THR A 377 4.47 -2.15 -29.26
CA THR A 377 3.66 -1.31 -30.14
C THR A 377 3.21 -2.08 -31.40
N ASP A 378 4.09 -2.87 -32.02
CA ASP A 378 3.75 -3.69 -33.19
C ASP A 378 2.56 -4.62 -32.89
N ARG A 379 2.58 -5.29 -31.73
CA ARG A 379 1.49 -6.18 -31.31
C ARG A 379 0.19 -5.43 -31.01
N ILE A 380 0.30 -4.24 -30.41
CA ILE A 380 -0.89 -3.41 -30.13
C ILE A 380 -1.52 -2.92 -31.42
N VAL A 381 -0.73 -2.40 -32.36
CA VAL A 381 -1.22 -1.94 -33.64
C VAL A 381 -1.90 -3.09 -34.42
N GLU A 382 -1.30 -4.28 -34.44
CA GLU A 382 -1.92 -5.48 -35.02
C GLU A 382 -3.27 -5.79 -34.37
N ALA A 383 -3.35 -5.78 -33.04
CA ALA A 383 -4.58 -6.06 -32.31
C ALA A 383 -5.69 -5.01 -32.57
N ILE A 384 -5.30 -3.72 -32.69
CA ILE A 384 -6.21 -2.63 -33.05
C ILE A 384 -6.75 -2.81 -34.47
N GLU A 385 -5.87 -3.02 -35.44
CA GLU A 385 -6.26 -3.17 -36.89
C GLU A 385 -7.13 -4.42 -37.12
N GLN A 386 -6.89 -5.48 -36.35
CA GLN A 386 -7.74 -6.69 -36.38
C GLN A 386 -9.07 -6.51 -35.59
N GLN A 387 -9.24 -5.45 -34.83
CA GLN A 387 -10.45 -5.15 -34.04
C GLN A 387 -10.89 -6.34 -33.15
N ARG A 388 -9.91 -7.03 -32.52
CA ARG A 388 -10.14 -8.26 -31.75
C ARG A 388 -10.70 -8.00 -30.36
N PHE A 389 -10.33 -6.87 -29.76
CA PHE A 389 -10.64 -6.57 -28.36
C PHE A 389 -11.51 -5.32 -28.21
N ASP A 390 -12.36 -5.31 -27.19
CA ASP A 390 -13.08 -4.12 -26.76
C ASP A 390 -12.17 -3.18 -25.96
N VAL A 391 -11.23 -3.73 -25.20
CA VAL A 391 -10.28 -3.00 -24.36
C VAL A 391 -8.87 -3.54 -24.53
N ILE A 392 -7.88 -2.65 -24.61
CA ILE A 392 -6.46 -3.00 -24.59
C ILE A 392 -5.80 -2.21 -23.47
N ILE A 393 -5.02 -2.87 -22.61
CA ILE A 393 -4.28 -2.23 -21.53
C ILE A 393 -2.81 -2.54 -21.71
N VAL A 394 -2.01 -1.49 -21.86
CA VAL A 394 -0.57 -1.57 -22.09
C VAL A 394 0.18 -0.75 -21.04
N ASN A 395 1.31 -1.28 -20.61
CA ASN A 395 2.33 -0.53 -19.87
C ASN A 395 3.60 -0.46 -20.71
N TYR A 396 4.16 0.73 -20.80
CA TYR A 396 5.49 1.00 -21.34
C TYR A 396 6.48 1.25 -20.19
N ALA A 397 7.44 0.35 -20.05
CA ALA A 397 8.39 0.33 -18.93
C ALA A 397 9.47 1.40 -18.96
N ASN A 398 9.66 2.05 -20.12
CA ASN A 398 10.84 2.85 -20.45
C ASN A 398 11.11 3.99 -19.45
N GLY A 399 10.10 4.78 -19.12
CA GLY A 399 10.27 5.94 -18.21
C GLY A 399 10.81 5.50 -16.86
N ASP A 400 10.20 4.51 -16.25
CA ASP A 400 10.59 4.02 -14.94
C ASP A 400 11.95 3.28 -14.96
N MET A 401 12.08 2.28 -15.82
CA MET A 401 13.26 1.41 -15.83
C MET A 401 14.53 2.15 -16.27
N VAL A 402 14.44 3.07 -17.22
CA VAL A 402 15.57 3.90 -17.63
C VAL A 402 15.81 5.03 -16.62
N GLY A 403 14.75 5.62 -16.07
CA GLY A 403 14.83 6.63 -15.03
C GLY A 403 15.61 6.16 -13.80
N HIS A 404 15.40 4.94 -13.36
CA HIS A 404 16.15 4.32 -12.25
C HIS A 404 17.66 4.24 -12.47
N THR A 405 18.14 4.33 -13.72
CA THR A 405 19.59 4.33 -13.99
C THR A 405 20.25 5.68 -13.69
N GLY A 406 19.47 6.77 -13.60
CA GLY A 406 19.97 8.12 -13.40
C GLY A 406 20.70 8.71 -14.62
N VAL A 407 20.67 8.03 -15.77
CA VAL A 407 21.35 8.48 -16.99
C VAL A 407 20.43 9.37 -17.83
N PHE A 408 20.57 10.69 -17.67
CA PHE A 408 19.69 11.69 -18.28
C PHE A 408 19.51 11.52 -19.80
N ALA A 409 20.61 11.36 -20.55
CA ALA A 409 20.53 11.22 -21.99
C ALA A 409 19.78 9.94 -22.43
N ALA A 410 19.85 8.87 -21.65
CA ALA A 410 19.10 7.64 -21.87
C ALA A 410 17.61 7.87 -21.58
N ALA A 411 17.27 8.57 -20.50
CA ALA A 411 15.89 8.93 -20.19
C ALA A 411 15.24 9.78 -21.28
N VAL A 412 15.94 10.77 -21.83
CA VAL A 412 15.50 11.56 -22.99
C VAL A 412 15.19 10.64 -24.17
N LYS A 413 16.10 9.71 -24.49
CA LYS A 413 15.91 8.75 -25.59
C LYS A 413 14.73 7.81 -25.35
N ALA A 414 14.52 7.37 -24.12
CA ALA A 414 13.36 6.56 -23.73
C ALA A 414 12.05 7.33 -24.02
N VAL A 415 11.96 8.60 -23.60
CA VAL A 415 10.80 9.46 -23.82
C VAL A 415 10.52 9.67 -25.33
N GLU A 416 11.55 9.93 -26.13
CA GLU A 416 11.39 10.06 -27.61
C GLU A 416 10.87 8.76 -28.25
N THR A 417 11.29 7.62 -27.74
CA THR A 417 10.78 6.31 -28.21
C THR A 417 9.29 6.15 -27.86
N LEU A 418 8.90 6.52 -26.63
CA LEU A 418 7.50 6.49 -26.20
C LEU A 418 6.63 7.42 -27.04
N ASP A 419 7.09 8.60 -27.38
CA ASP A 419 6.38 9.55 -28.26
C ASP A 419 6.05 8.90 -29.60
N SER A 420 7.05 8.26 -30.23
CA SER A 420 6.86 7.53 -31.48
C SER A 420 5.87 6.37 -31.36
N CYS A 421 5.94 5.61 -30.27
CA CYS A 421 5.04 4.49 -30.00
C CYS A 421 3.58 4.96 -29.83
N VAL A 422 3.37 6.01 -29.04
CA VAL A 422 2.04 6.63 -28.86
C VAL A 422 1.49 7.12 -30.19
N GLY A 423 2.31 7.75 -31.04
CA GLY A 423 1.90 8.20 -32.37
C GLY A 423 1.42 7.06 -33.27
N ARG A 424 2.08 5.91 -33.21
CA ARG A 424 1.67 4.72 -33.99
C ARG A 424 0.33 4.15 -33.49
N ILE A 425 0.12 4.08 -32.19
CA ILE A 425 -1.13 3.58 -31.60
C ILE A 425 -2.29 4.52 -31.94
N THR A 426 -2.12 5.83 -31.75
CA THR A 426 -3.18 6.81 -32.03
C THR A 426 -3.55 6.85 -33.48
N ALA A 427 -2.58 6.73 -34.42
CA ALA A 427 -2.83 6.61 -35.84
C ALA A 427 -3.58 5.31 -36.24
N ALA A 428 -3.31 4.20 -35.55
CA ALA A 428 -4.06 2.96 -35.77
C ALA A 428 -5.49 3.06 -35.24
N LEU A 429 -5.70 3.69 -34.10
CA LEU A 429 -7.02 3.93 -33.49
C LEU A 429 -7.90 4.83 -34.41
N ASP A 430 -7.32 5.89 -34.95
CA ASP A 430 -8.05 6.79 -35.85
C ASP A 430 -8.63 6.05 -37.05
N LYS A 431 -7.87 5.12 -37.67
CA LYS A 431 -8.32 4.29 -38.80
C LYS A 431 -9.56 3.44 -38.51
N VAL A 432 -9.71 2.96 -37.27
CA VAL A 432 -10.79 2.05 -36.86
C VAL A 432 -11.89 2.76 -36.05
N GLY A 433 -11.71 4.06 -35.77
CA GLY A 433 -12.59 4.86 -34.90
C GLY A 433 -12.56 4.41 -33.46
N GLY A 434 -11.41 3.95 -32.98
CA GLY A 434 -11.13 3.61 -31.59
C GLY A 434 -10.76 4.84 -30.78
N GLU A 435 -10.54 4.64 -29.47
CA GLU A 435 -10.25 5.72 -28.52
C GLU A 435 -9.10 5.30 -27.60
N ALA A 436 -8.40 6.27 -27.00
CA ALA A 436 -7.40 5.98 -25.98
C ALA A 436 -7.51 6.91 -24.75
N LEU A 437 -7.06 6.39 -23.63
CA LEU A 437 -6.65 7.14 -22.45
C LEU A 437 -5.15 6.95 -22.28
N ILE A 438 -4.40 8.04 -22.13
CA ILE A 438 -2.96 8.03 -21.88
C ILE A 438 -2.75 8.58 -20.49
N THR A 439 -2.05 7.84 -19.65
CA THR A 439 -1.71 8.25 -18.30
C THR A 439 -0.37 7.62 -17.86
N ALA A 440 0.04 7.85 -16.63
CA ALA A 440 1.12 7.14 -15.96
C ALA A 440 0.62 6.63 -14.61
N ASP A 441 1.41 5.82 -13.95
CA ASP A 441 1.10 5.26 -12.63
C ASP A 441 1.82 6.00 -11.49
N HIS A 442 2.95 6.64 -11.78
CA HIS A 442 3.73 7.56 -10.93
C HIS A 442 4.72 8.35 -11.79
N GLY A 443 5.43 9.30 -11.17
CA GLY A 443 6.51 10.06 -11.80
C GLY A 443 7.90 9.45 -11.55
N ASN A 444 8.85 9.78 -12.41
CA ASN A 444 10.27 9.46 -12.33
C ASN A 444 11.10 10.39 -13.23
N VAL A 445 10.94 10.27 -14.57
CA VAL A 445 11.84 10.91 -15.56
C VAL A 445 11.63 12.42 -15.74
N GLU A 446 10.63 13.00 -15.16
CA GLU A 446 10.45 14.45 -15.08
C GLU A 446 11.41 15.12 -14.10
N GLN A 447 12.10 14.31 -13.27
CA GLN A 447 13.11 14.79 -12.32
C GLN A 447 14.31 13.83 -12.27
N MET A 448 15.36 14.11 -13.01
CA MET A 448 16.53 13.23 -13.12
C MET A 448 17.72 13.66 -12.25
N GLU A 449 17.60 14.75 -11.48
CA GLU A 449 18.59 15.23 -10.53
C GLU A 449 17.92 15.67 -9.23
N ASP A 450 18.53 15.35 -8.11
CA ASP A 450 18.14 15.86 -6.80
C ASP A 450 18.70 17.29 -6.63
N ALA A 451 17.82 18.28 -6.65
CA ALA A 451 18.19 19.70 -6.57
C ALA A 451 18.93 20.07 -5.27
N SER A 452 18.80 19.29 -4.20
CA SER A 452 19.45 19.54 -2.91
C SER A 452 20.89 19.03 -2.86
N THR A 453 21.19 17.95 -3.58
CA THR A 453 22.49 17.27 -3.56
C THR A 453 23.27 17.38 -4.86
N GLY A 454 22.61 17.71 -5.97
CA GLY A 454 23.20 17.70 -7.32
C GLY A 454 23.57 16.30 -7.82
N GLN A 455 23.06 15.25 -7.17
CA GLN A 455 23.26 13.87 -7.59
C GLN A 455 22.12 13.42 -8.52
N ALA A 456 22.37 12.36 -9.30
CA ALA A 456 21.31 11.73 -10.09
C ALA A 456 20.15 11.31 -9.18
N HIS A 457 18.93 11.71 -9.54
CA HIS A 457 17.71 11.23 -8.91
C HIS A 457 17.28 9.96 -9.61
N THR A 458 17.19 8.86 -8.86
CA THR A 458 16.87 7.53 -9.39
C THR A 458 15.62 6.93 -8.74
N ALA A 459 14.95 7.68 -7.86
CA ALA A 459 13.71 7.28 -7.20
C ALA A 459 12.49 7.81 -7.96
N HIS A 460 11.31 7.33 -7.57
CA HIS A 460 10.06 7.92 -8.03
C HIS A 460 9.85 9.32 -7.45
N THR A 461 8.86 10.04 -7.97
CA THR A 461 8.49 11.38 -7.49
C THR A 461 7.06 11.39 -6.94
N CYS A 462 6.68 12.48 -6.26
CA CYS A 462 5.31 12.76 -5.87
C CYS A 462 4.57 13.64 -6.88
N GLU A 463 5.19 13.93 -8.02
CA GLU A 463 4.60 14.76 -9.06
C GLU A 463 3.33 14.12 -9.63
N PRO A 464 2.33 14.93 -10.05
CA PRO A 464 1.16 14.41 -10.71
C PRO A 464 1.52 13.78 -12.05
N VAL A 465 0.61 12.97 -12.58
CA VAL A 465 0.80 12.30 -13.86
C VAL A 465 -0.21 12.82 -14.89
N PRO A 466 0.13 12.79 -16.21
CA PRO A 466 -0.77 13.24 -17.25
C PRO A 466 -2.00 12.31 -17.36
N PHE A 467 -3.12 12.89 -17.76
CA PHE A 467 -4.30 12.18 -18.22
C PHE A 467 -4.79 12.81 -19.51
N ILE A 468 -4.75 12.07 -20.61
CA ILE A 468 -5.11 12.58 -21.94
C ILE A 468 -6.15 11.64 -22.56
N TYR A 469 -7.27 12.18 -23.03
CA TYR A 469 -8.22 11.45 -23.86
C TYR A 469 -7.87 11.68 -25.33
N VAL A 470 -7.84 10.60 -26.10
CA VAL A 470 -7.64 10.63 -27.56
C VAL A 470 -8.84 9.99 -28.23
N GLY A 471 -9.57 10.76 -29.02
CA GLY A 471 -10.76 10.29 -29.71
C GLY A 471 -11.59 11.43 -30.30
N ASN A 472 -12.76 11.07 -30.84
CA ASN A 472 -13.62 12.00 -31.57
C ASN A 472 -14.84 12.48 -30.78
N ARG A 473 -14.95 12.16 -29.47
CA ARG A 473 -16.07 12.66 -28.66
C ARG A 473 -15.79 14.07 -28.15
N THR A 474 -16.83 14.88 -28.09
CA THR A 474 -16.75 16.16 -27.42
C THR A 474 -16.92 15.93 -25.92
N LEU A 475 -15.88 16.19 -25.17
CA LEU A 475 -15.84 16.01 -23.72
C LEU A 475 -14.86 17.00 -23.08
N SER A 476 -15.00 17.20 -21.77
CA SER A 476 -14.02 17.91 -20.94
C SER A 476 -13.38 16.95 -19.92
N VAL A 477 -12.19 17.31 -19.47
CA VAL A 477 -11.45 16.60 -18.41
C VAL A 477 -11.57 17.43 -17.13
N ARG A 478 -11.95 16.78 -16.04
CA ARG A 478 -12.06 17.38 -14.70
C ARG A 478 -10.66 17.40 -14.06
N GLU A 479 -10.33 18.50 -13.42
CA GLU A 479 -9.11 18.62 -12.62
C GLU A 479 -9.20 17.84 -11.29
N GLY A 480 -8.06 17.55 -10.67
CA GLY A 480 -7.97 16.93 -9.35
C GLY A 480 -8.43 15.47 -9.33
N GLY A 481 -8.25 14.73 -10.43
CA GLY A 481 -8.46 13.28 -10.48
C GLY A 481 -7.34 12.51 -9.80
N VAL A 482 -7.60 11.21 -9.57
CA VAL A 482 -6.64 10.25 -9.02
C VAL A 482 -6.61 8.99 -9.88
N LEU A 483 -5.59 8.13 -9.71
CA LEU A 483 -5.48 6.88 -10.50
C LEU A 483 -6.74 5.99 -10.41
N ALA A 484 -7.39 5.97 -9.26
CA ALA A 484 -8.62 5.21 -9.03
C ALA A 484 -9.81 5.68 -9.88
N ASP A 485 -9.74 6.85 -10.49
CA ASP A 485 -10.79 7.43 -11.34
C ASP A 485 -10.72 6.92 -12.79
N VAL A 486 -9.62 6.28 -13.18
CA VAL A 486 -9.38 5.84 -14.56
C VAL A 486 -10.33 4.70 -14.97
N ALA A 487 -10.49 3.65 -14.15
CA ALA A 487 -11.43 2.57 -14.47
C ALA A 487 -12.89 3.05 -14.60
N PRO A 488 -13.44 3.87 -13.67
CA PRO A 488 -14.76 4.50 -13.85
C PRO A 488 -14.87 5.31 -15.15
N THR A 489 -13.80 6.01 -15.54
CA THR A 489 -13.75 6.75 -16.81
C THR A 489 -13.82 5.83 -18.01
N MET A 490 -13.07 4.72 -18.00
CA MET A 490 -13.14 3.71 -19.06
C MET A 490 -14.54 3.10 -19.16
N LEU A 491 -15.18 2.76 -18.04
CA LEU A 491 -16.54 2.24 -18.05
C LEU A 491 -17.53 3.23 -18.67
N LYS A 492 -17.40 4.52 -18.36
CA LYS A 492 -18.23 5.57 -18.97
C LYS A 492 -18.05 5.67 -20.47
N LEU A 493 -16.81 5.60 -20.96
CA LEU A 493 -16.51 5.56 -22.41
C LEU A 493 -17.09 4.32 -23.09
N LEU A 494 -17.08 3.18 -22.42
CA LEU A 494 -17.64 1.92 -22.92
C LEU A 494 -19.18 1.86 -22.81
N GLY A 495 -19.84 2.86 -22.21
CA GLY A 495 -21.27 2.88 -21.95
C GLY A 495 -21.73 1.82 -20.93
N LEU A 496 -20.85 1.41 -20.03
CA LEU A 496 -21.14 0.46 -18.95
C LEU A 496 -21.45 1.19 -17.64
N PRO A 497 -22.40 0.69 -16.83
CA PRO A 497 -22.65 1.24 -15.51
C PRO A 497 -21.44 0.98 -14.61
N GLN A 498 -21.20 1.90 -13.65
CA GLN A 498 -20.16 1.72 -12.65
C GLN A 498 -20.67 0.83 -11.52
N PRO A 499 -19.92 -0.23 -11.13
CA PRO A 499 -20.30 -1.07 -9.98
C PRO A 499 -20.08 -0.29 -8.66
N SER A 500 -20.86 -0.64 -7.64
CA SER A 500 -20.84 0.04 -6.33
C SER A 500 -19.50 -0.02 -5.60
N GLU A 501 -18.71 -1.05 -5.87
CA GLU A 501 -17.38 -1.26 -5.29
C GLU A 501 -16.34 -0.28 -5.84
N MET A 502 -16.52 0.25 -7.05
CA MET A 502 -15.69 1.31 -7.58
C MET A 502 -16.15 2.65 -7.01
N THR A 503 -15.34 3.24 -6.13
CA THR A 503 -15.62 4.53 -5.48
C THR A 503 -14.99 5.71 -6.20
N GLY A 504 -14.12 5.46 -7.16
CA GLY A 504 -13.56 6.49 -8.07
C GLY A 504 -14.66 7.18 -8.87
N LYS A 505 -14.35 8.34 -9.43
CA LYS A 505 -15.30 9.16 -10.20
C LYS A 505 -14.74 9.41 -11.58
N SER A 506 -15.55 9.21 -12.61
CA SER A 506 -15.13 9.55 -13.98
C SER A 506 -14.49 10.93 -14.05
N ILE A 507 -13.31 11.00 -14.67
CA ILE A 507 -12.55 12.25 -14.89
C ILE A 507 -13.14 13.04 -16.08
N ILE A 508 -13.87 12.37 -16.97
CA ILE A 508 -14.45 13.01 -18.16
C ILE A 508 -15.94 13.39 -17.95
N GLU A 509 -16.34 14.49 -18.59
CA GLU A 509 -17.72 14.88 -18.76
C GLU A 509 -18.04 14.96 -20.26
N LEU A 510 -19.03 14.19 -20.71
CA LEU A 510 -19.52 14.23 -22.10
C LEU A 510 -20.34 15.50 -22.29
N ILE A 511 -20.05 16.26 -23.35
CA ILE A 511 -20.71 17.54 -23.70
C ILE A 511 -21.77 17.32 -24.78
#